data_f242f4dbc984a3f80a8ec6fd66dcdaf3
#
_entry.id   f242f4dbc984a3f80a8ec6fd66dcdaf3
#
_cell.length_a   1.000
_cell.length_b   1.000
_cell.length_c   1.000
_cell.angle_alpha   90.00
_cell.angle_beta   90.00
_cell.angle_gamma   90.00
#
_symmetry.space_group_name_H-M   'P 1'
#
loop_
_entity.id
_entity.type
_entity.pdbx_description
1 polymer ?
#
loop_
_entity_poly.entity_id
_entity_poly.type
_entity_poly.pdbx_seq_one_letter_code
_entity_poly.pdbx_strand_id
1 'polypeptide(L)'
;MSIEERLDRLESLDEIRQLAAKYSVTLDMRDLEMHVNLFVPDVRVGKEATGRQALKQWADATFRDQFTGTSHHIGNHIIDFDSPDSAIGLVYSKNEHETETEWVIMQMLYWDTYKLSLIHI
;
A
#
# COMPACT_ATOMS: atom_id res chain seq x y z
N MET A 1 13.95 4.83 -25.46
CA MET A 1 13.43 3.55 -24.90
C MET A 1 12.92 2.66 -26.02
N SER A 2 13.31 1.41 -26.02
CA SER A 2 12.77 0.40 -26.92
C SER A 2 11.30 0.10 -26.61
N ILE A 3 10.63 -0.61 -27.49
CA ILE A 3 9.27 -1.06 -27.25
C ILE A 3 9.22 -1.98 -26.04
N GLU A 4 10.20 -2.89 -25.90
CA GLU A 4 10.27 -3.78 -24.75
C GLU A 4 10.43 -3.02 -23.43
N GLU A 5 11.28 -2.01 -23.40
CA GLU A 5 11.44 -1.16 -22.23
C GLU A 5 10.18 -0.36 -21.90
N ARG A 6 9.47 0.10 -22.94
CA ARG A 6 8.20 0.80 -22.75
C ARG A 6 7.11 -0.13 -22.20
N LEU A 7 7.06 -1.37 -22.67
CA LEU A 7 6.12 -2.36 -22.14
C LEU A 7 6.44 -2.70 -20.69
N ASP A 8 7.70 -2.91 -20.36
CA ASP A 8 8.13 -3.15 -18.98
C ASP A 8 7.71 -2.00 -18.07
N ARG A 9 7.90 -0.77 -18.54
CA ARG A 9 7.50 0.41 -17.78
C ARG A 9 6.00 0.44 -17.55
N LEU A 10 5.19 0.13 -18.57
CA LEU A 10 3.74 0.11 -18.46
C LEU A 10 3.27 -1.01 -17.53
N GLU A 11 3.88 -2.19 -17.60
CA GLU A 11 3.56 -3.29 -16.70
C GLU A 11 3.89 -2.93 -15.25
N SER A 12 5.04 -2.31 -15.02
CA SER A 12 5.44 -1.85 -13.69
C SER A 12 4.48 -0.80 -13.14
N LEU A 13 4.05 0.14 -13.97
CA LEU A 13 3.05 1.13 -13.58
C LEU A 13 1.75 0.47 -13.16
N ASP A 14 1.28 -0.51 -13.95
CA ASP A 14 0.05 -1.23 -13.61
C ASP A 14 0.18 -1.99 -12.30
N GLU A 15 1.31 -2.66 -12.08
CA GLU A 15 1.56 -3.37 -10.83
C GLU A 15 1.57 -2.45 -9.61
N ILE A 16 2.16 -1.27 -9.73
CA ILE A 16 2.17 -0.30 -8.65
C ILE A 16 0.75 0.19 -8.36
N ARG A 17 -0.05 0.44 -9.39
CA ARG A 17 -1.46 0.82 -9.20
C ARG A 17 -2.27 -0.30 -8.57
N GLN A 18 -2.05 -1.53 -9.00
CA GLN A 18 -2.69 -2.71 -8.40
C GLN A 18 -2.28 -2.86 -6.94
N LEU A 19 -1.02 -2.57 -6.63
CA LEU A 19 -0.52 -2.64 -5.26
C LEU A 19 -1.28 -1.68 -4.34
N ALA A 20 -1.48 -0.44 -4.78
CA ALA A 20 -2.25 0.54 -4.02
C ALA A 20 -3.70 0.09 -3.80
N ALA A 21 -4.33 -0.46 -4.84
CA ALA A 21 -5.68 -1.01 -4.73
C ALA A 21 -5.74 -2.19 -3.76
N LYS A 22 -4.79 -3.11 -3.84
CA LYS A 22 -4.71 -4.27 -2.94
C LYS A 22 -4.47 -3.86 -1.50
N TYR A 23 -3.65 -2.82 -1.27
CA TYR A 23 -3.45 -2.26 0.06
C TYR A 23 -4.78 -1.92 0.73
N SER A 24 -5.62 -1.18 0.02
CA SER A 24 -6.92 -0.75 0.54
C SER A 24 -7.86 -1.92 0.78
N VAL A 25 -8.01 -2.78 -0.21
CA VAL A 25 -8.98 -3.88 -0.15
C VAL A 25 -8.61 -4.89 0.93
N THR A 26 -7.34 -5.28 1.01
CA THR A 26 -6.91 -6.25 2.01
C THR A 26 -7.06 -5.71 3.43
N LEU A 27 -6.77 -4.43 3.61
CA LEU A 27 -6.92 -3.80 4.92
C LEU A 27 -8.39 -3.70 5.32
N ASP A 28 -9.25 -3.24 4.41
CA ASP A 28 -10.69 -3.09 4.69
C ASP A 28 -11.37 -4.44 4.93
N MET A 29 -10.93 -5.49 4.27
CA MET A 29 -11.43 -6.85 4.47
C MET A 29 -10.78 -7.54 5.68
N ARG A 30 -9.80 -6.93 6.31
CA ARG A 30 -9.01 -7.52 7.40
C ARG A 30 -8.27 -8.80 6.97
N ASP A 31 -7.91 -8.88 5.71
CA ASP A 31 -7.05 -9.95 5.19
C ASP A 31 -5.60 -9.54 5.43
N LEU A 32 -5.18 -9.63 6.68
CA LEU A 32 -3.88 -9.10 7.10
C LEU A 32 -2.71 -9.93 6.59
N GLU A 33 -2.91 -11.21 6.36
CA GLU A 33 -1.88 -12.06 5.78
C GLU A 33 -1.51 -11.60 4.37
N MET A 34 -2.51 -11.40 3.52
CA MET A 34 -2.29 -10.87 2.17
C MET A 34 -1.78 -9.43 2.22
N HIS A 35 -2.30 -8.63 3.15
CA HIS A 35 -1.93 -7.23 3.29
C HIS A 35 -0.42 -7.06 3.53
N VAL A 36 0.13 -7.79 4.52
CA VAL A 36 1.54 -7.65 4.86
C VAL A 36 2.47 -8.20 3.79
N ASN A 37 1.99 -9.12 2.95
CA ASN A 37 2.75 -9.65 1.83
C ASN A 37 2.92 -8.63 0.69
N LEU A 38 2.19 -7.53 0.70
CA LEU A 38 2.39 -6.42 -0.24
C LEU A 38 3.65 -5.62 0.06
N PHE A 39 4.20 -5.76 1.25
CA PHE A 39 5.35 -5.00 1.72
C PHE A 39 6.64 -5.81 1.60
N VAL A 40 7.77 -5.11 1.57
CA VAL A 40 9.08 -5.76 1.61
C VAL A 40 9.24 -6.55 2.91
N PRO A 41 10.03 -7.66 2.91
CA PRO A 41 10.18 -8.48 4.11
C PRO A 41 10.72 -7.75 5.34
N ASP A 42 11.52 -6.71 5.14
CA ASP A 42 12.13 -5.90 6.21
C ASP A 42 11.41 -4.57 6.44
N VAL A 43 10.11 -4.51 6.15
CA VAL A 43 9.31 -3.30 6.33
C VAL A 43 9.43 -2.76 7.75
N ARG A 44 9.55 -1.44 7.87
CA ARG A 44 9.62 -0.78 9.17
C ARG A 44 8.22 -0.51 9.71
N VAL A 45 8.05 -0.76 11.00
CA VAL A 45 6.79 -0.54 11.71
C VAL A 45 7.09 0.39 12.87
N GLY A 46 6.81 1.68 12.69
CA GLY A 46 7.18 2.69 13.66
C GLY A 46 8.68 2.84 13.77
N LYS A 47 9.17 3.15 14.96
CA LYS A 47 10.59 3.45 15.20
C LYS A 47 11.41 2.23 15.63
N GLU A 48 10.78 1.21 16.19
CA GLU A 48 11.48 0.14 16.90
C GLU A 48 11.26 -1.26 16.36
N ALA A 49 10.27 -1.46 15.47
CA ALA A 49 9.94 -2.75 14.95
C ALA A 49 10.17 -2.85 13.45
N THR A 50 10.46 -4.05 12.97
CA THR A 50 10.62 -4.35 11.55
C THR A 50 10.01 -5.70 11.24
N GLY A 51 9.62 -5.88 9.97
CA GLY A 51 9.17 -7.16 9.46
C GLY A 51 7.67 -7.26 9.30
N ARG A 52 7.25 -8.18 8.43
CA ARG A 52 5.85 -8.39 8.11
C ARG A 52 5.03 -8.86 9.31
N GLN A 53 5.62 -9.66 10.20
CA GLN A 53 4.92 -10.11 11.38
C GLN A 53 4.62 -8.95 12.34
N ALA A 54 5.58 -8.05 12.52
CA ALA A 54 5.38 -6.85 13.33
C ALA A 54 4.31 -5.94 12.71
N LEU A 55 4.32 -5.81 11.39
CA LEU A 55 3.29 -5.05 10.68
C LEU A 55 1.90 -5.66 10.86
N LYS A 56 1.81 -6.99 10.77
CA LYS A 56 0.54 -7.70 10.97
C LYS A 56 0.00 -7.47 12.38
N GLN A 57 0.84 -7.56 13.39
CA GLN A 57 0.44 -7.34 14.78
C GLN A 57 -0.05 -5.91 14.99
N TRP A 58 0.66 -4.94 14.43
CA TRP A 58 0.27 -3.54 14.52
C TRP A 58 -1.06 -3.28 13.82
N ALA A 59 -1.24 -3.81 12.61
CA ALA A 59 -2.46 -3.63 11.84
C ALA A 59 -3.66 -4.29 12.53
N ASP A 60 -3.46 -5.47 13.09
CA ASP A 60 -4.49 -6.19 13.82
C ASP A 60 -4.95 -5.39 15.04
N ALA A 61 -4.01 -4.91 15.84
CA ALA A 61 -4.33 -4.09 17.02
C ALA A 61 -5.02 -2.78 16.63
N THR A 62 -4.59 -2.15 15.55
CA THR A 62 -5.11 -0.86 15.14
C THR A 62 -6.48 -0.98 14.47
N PHE A 63 -6.61 -1.85 13.48
CA PHE A 63 -7.79 -1.85 12.62
C PHE A 63 -8.86 -2.85 13.04
N ARG A 64 -8.50 -3.95 13.64
CA ARG A 64 -9.47 -4.92 14.13
C ARG A 64 -10.06 -4.52 15.47
N ASP A 65 -9.22 -4.01 16.36
CA ASP A 65 -9.62 -3.74 17.74
C ASP A 65 -10.18 -2.33 17.93
N GLN A 66 -9.77 -1.36 17.12
CA GLN A 66 -10.17 0.04 17.30
C GLN A 66 -11.32 0.49 16.42
N PHE A 67 -11.56 -0.20 15.29
CA PHE A 67 -12.58 0.20 14.33
C PHE A 67 -13.54 -0.94 14.04
N THR A 68 -14.83 -0.62 13.95
CA THR A 68 -15.86 -1.57 13.54
C THR A 68 -15.88 -1.76 12.01
N GLY A 69 -15.37 -0.78 11.29
CA GLY A 69 -15.21 -0.87 9.84
C GLY A 69 -14.34 0.24 9.32
N THR A 70 -13.72 0.00 8.17
CA THR A 70 -12.92 1.01 7.47
C THR A 70 -13.16 0.92 5.98
N SER A 71 -12.97 2.05 5.31
CA SER A 71 -13.03 2.14 3.86
C SER A 71 -11.93 3.06 3.39
N HIS A 72 -11.01 2.53 2.58
CA HIS A 72 -9.89 3.29 2.03
C HIS A 72 -10.09 3.41 0.53
N HIS A 73 -10.34 4.63 0.06
CA HIS A 73 -10.51 4.89 -1.37
C HIS A 73 -9.26 5.54 -1.92
N ILE A 74 -8.57 4.85 -2.81
CA ILE A 74 -7.40 5.36 -3.50
C ILE A 74 -7.87 6.31 -4.61
N GLY A 75 -7.35 7.53 -4.57
CA GLY A 75 -7.64 8.55 -5.57
C GLY A 75 -6.49 8.71 -6.55
N ASN A 76 -6.04 9.94 -6.70
CA ASN A 76 -4.98 10.26 -7.64
C ASN A 76 -3.66 9.61 -7.23
N HIS A 77 -2.93 9.10 -8.22
CA HIS A 77 -1.69 8.39 -8.00
C HIS A 77 -0.66 8.80 -9.06
N ILE A 78 0.41 9.43 -8.61
CA ILE A 78 1.52 9.84 -9.47
C ILE A 78 2.70 8.93 -9.15
N ILE A 79 3.31 8.37 -10.19
CA ILE A 79 4.40 7.42 -10.05
C ILE A 79 5.59 7.89 -10.88
N ASP A 80 6.74 8.04 -10.23
CA ASP A 80 7.99 8.43 -10.87
C ASP A 80 9.03 7.34 -10.64
N PHE A 81 9.68 6.92 -11.71
CA PHE A 81 10.76 5.93 -11.63
C PHE A 81 12.10 6.63 -11.42
N ASP A 82 12.85 6.19 -10.43
CA ASP A 82 14.23 6.63 -10.22
C ASP A 82 15.22 5.63 -10.78
N SER A 83 14.79 4.40 -11.09
CA SER A 83 15.55 3.37 -11.80
C SER A 83 14.57 2.35 -12.39
N PRO A 84 15.04 1.39 -13.24
CA PRO A 84 14.13 0.37 -13.77
C PRO A 84 13.44 -0.50 -12.72
N ASP A 85 14.02 -0.62 -11.53
CA ASP A 85 13.50 -1.48 -10.47
C ASP A 85 13.06 -0.73 -9.22
N SER A 86 13.00 0.59 -9.28
CA SER A 86 12.65 1.43 -8.14
C SER A 86 11.81 2.63 -8.57
N ALA A 87 10.78 2.93 -7.80
CA ALA A 87 9.88 4.06 -8.08
C ALA A 87 9.41 4.72 -6.78
N ILE A 88 8.98 5.96 -6.92
CA ILE A 88 8.38 6.73 -5.84
C ILE A 88 6.96 7.07 -6.27
N GLY A 89 6.01 6.96 -5.36
CA GLY A 89 4.63 7.30 -5.62
C GLY A 89 4.09 8.33 -4.66
N LEU A 90 3.17 9.13 -5.16
CA LEU A 90 2.39 10.06 -4.37
C LEU A 90 0.93 9.68 -4.56
N VAL A 91 0.26 9.33 -3.46
CA VAL A 91 -1.07 8.73 -3.50
C VAL A 91 -2.03 9.50 -2.61
N TYR A 92 -3.13 9.98 -3.19
CA TYR A 92 -4.26 10.45 -2.40
C TYR A 92 -5.14 9.29 -1.98
N SER A 93 -5.57 9.31 -0.71
CA SER A 93 -6.54 8.35 -0.21
C SER A 93 -7.58 9.05 0.65
N LYS A 94 -8.85 8.79 0.38
CA LYS A 94 -9.94 9.21 1.24
C LYS A 94 -10.31 8.02 2.13
N ASN A 95 -10.10 8.15 3.42
CA ASN A 95 -10.28 7.07 4.37
C ASN A 95 -11.45 7.37 5.29
N GLU A 96 -12.29 6.37 5.53
CA GLU A 96 -13.40 6.46 6.45
C GLU A 96 -13.25 5.36 7.50
N HIS A 97 -13.33 5.76 8.77
CA HIS A 97 -13.18 4.85 9.91
C HIS A 97 -14.42 4.93 10.78
N GLU A 98 -15.01 3.78 11.04
CA GLU A 98 -16.19 3.67 11.90
C GLU A 98 -15.77 3.11 13.26
N THR A 99 -16.26 3.77 14.32
CA THR A 99 -16.22 3.22 15.69
C THR A 99 -17.66 3.02 16.17
N GLU A 100 -17.82 2.57 17.40
CA GLU A 100 -19.17 2.42 17.97
C GLU A 100 -19.93 3.75 18.08
N THR A 101 -19.22 4.88 18.13
CA THR A 101 -19.81 6.18 18.40
C THR A 101 -19.57 7.22 17.31
N GLU A 102 -18.61 6.99 16.40
CA GLU A 102 -18.16 8.01 15.46
C GLU A 102 -17.93 7.44 14.07
N TRP A 103 -18.10 8.32 13.09
CA TRP A 103 -17.69 8.09 11.71
C TRP A 103 -16.69 9.18 11.35
N VAL A 104 -15.42 8.79 11.11
CA VAL A 104 -14.34 9.74 10.86
C VAL A 104 -13.92 9.65 9.40
N ILE A 105 -13.88 10.80 8.73
CA ILE A 105 -13.41 10.90 7.35
C ILE A 105 -12.07 11.61 7.37
N MET A 106 -11.06 10.99 6.75
CA MET A 106 -9.72 11.56 6.64
C MET A 106 -9.27 11.56 5.19
N GLN A 107 -8.69 12.67 4.76
CA GLN A 107 -8.01 12.72 3.49
C GLN A 107 -6.51 12.64 3.74
N MET A 108 -5.86 11.69 3.08
CA MET A 108 -4.45 11.38 3.28
C MET A 108 -3.68 11.54 1.99
N LEU A 109 -2.42 11.94 2.12
CA LEU A 109 -1.48 11.99 1.02
C LEU A 109 -0.27 11.17 1.44
N TYR A 110 -0.03 10.07 0.72
CA TYR A 110 1.04 9.15 1.05
C TYR A 110 2.21 9.32 0.09
N TRP A 111 3.42 9.31 0.65
CA TRP A 111 4.66 9.18 -0.10
C TRP A 111 5.13 7.74 0.06
N ASP A 112 5.13 7.00 -1.04
CA ASP A 112 5.50 5.59 -1.03
C ASP A 112 6.72 5.34 -1.89
N THR A 113 7.55 4.39 -1.47
CA THR A 113 8.64 3.87 -2.29
C THR A 113 8.33 2.44 -2.68
N TYR A 114 8.63 2.09 -3.93
CA TYR A 114 8.33 0.78 -4.48
C TYR A 114 9.60 0.10 -4.97
N LYS A 115 9.72 -1.19 -4.65
CA LYS A 115 10.75 -2.05 -5.22
C LYS A 115 10.07 -3.00 -6.18
N LEU A 116 10.57 -3.04 -7.41
CA LEU A 116 10.03 -3.87 -8.46
C LEU A 116 10.83 -5.16 -8.56
N SER A 117 10.13 -6.26 -8.82
CA SER A 117 10.76 -7.55 -9.00
C SER A 117 11.42 -7.59 -10.38
N LEU A 118 12.63 -8.14 -10.46
CA LEU A 118 13.33 -8.37 -11.72
C LEU A 118 12.74 -9.54 -12.50
N ILE A 119 11.76 -10.24 -11.95
CA ILE A 119 11.10 -11.38 -12.58
C ILE A 119 10.28 -10.97 -13.81
N HIS A 120 9.98 -9.70 -13.95
CA HIS A 120 9.24 -9.18 -15.10
C HIS A 120 10.08 -9.02 -16.37
N ILE A 121 11.33 -9.29 -16.29
CA ILE A 121 12.23 -9.16 -17.44
C ILE A 121 12.22 -10.42 -18.27
#